data_179525e32026ee382de4433baed96a86
#
_entry.id   179525e32026ee382de4433baed96a86
#
_cell.length_a   1.000
_cell.length_b   1.000
_cell.length_c   1.000
_cell.angle_alpha   90.00
_cell.angle_beta   90.00
_cell.angle_gamma   90.00
#
_symmetry.space_group_name_H-M   'P 1'
#
loop_
_entity.id
_entity.type
_entity.pdbx_description
1 polymer ?
#
loop_
_entity_poly.entity_id
_entity_poly.type
_entity_poly.pdbx_seq_one_letter_code
_entity_poly.pdbx_strand_id
1 'polypeptide(L)'
;AGCEVLPIGRTKTGVDLKELMKLLGEKGIDSILLEGGSSLNYSALQAGIVSKVETYIAPKIFGGELAKTPVGGIGVEEPGQAFFLKNPKITQIEQDILIEWEVGTCSRES
;
A
#
# COMPACT_ATOMS: atom_id res chain seq x y z
N ALA A 1 15.37 -13.80 -18.13
CA ALA A 1 14.63 -15.02 -18.29
C ALA A 1 13.71 -15.22 -17.10
N GLY A 2 12.54 -15.72 -17.35
CA GLY A 2 11.55 -15.91 -16.30
C GLY A 2 10.63 -14.73 -16.02
N CYS A 3 10.82 -13.64 -16.73
CA CYS A 3 9.92 -12.50 -16.60
C CYS A 3 8.82 -12.59 -17.65
N GLU A 4 7.61 -12.29 -17.22
CA GLU A 4 6.45 -12.24 -18.09
C GLU A 4 5.95 -10.81 -18.19
N VAL A 5 5.65 -10.35 -19.39
CA VAL A 5 5.11 -9.01 -19.60
C VAL A 5 3.60 -9.11 -19.77
N LEU A 6 2.87 -8.33 -18.96
CA LEU A 6 1.42 -8.28 -19.00
C LEU A 6 0.96 -6.95 -19.55
N PRO A 7 0.21 -6.93 -20.66
CA PRO A 7 -0.35 -5.68 -21.15
C PRO A 7 -1.52 -5.24 -20.25
N ILE A 8 -1.39 -4.06 -19.65
CA ILE A 8 -2.37 -3.53 -18.69
C ILE A 8 -2.81 -2.16 -19.15
N GLY A 9 -4.08 -1.87 -19.01
CA GLY A 9 -4.63 -0.55 -19.29
C GLY A 9 -4.06 0.50 -18.34
N ARG A 10 -4.31 1.75 -18.63
CA ARG A 10 -3.85 2.86 -17.80
C ARG A 10 -5.03 3.71 -17.35
N THR A 11 -4.91 4.23 -16.16
CA THR A 11 -5.81 5.21 -15.60
C THR A 11 -5.11 6.58 -15.61
N LYS A 12 -5.78 7.61 -15.09
CA LYS A 12 -5.17 8.93 -14.95
C LYS A 12 -3.95 8.93 -14.05
N THR A 13 -3.85 7.97 -13.14
CA THR A 13 -2.78 7.91 -12.16
C THR A 13 -1.72 6.85 -12.49
N GLY A 14 -1.81 6.19 -13.63
CA GLY A 14 -0.84 5.21 -14.07
C GLY A 14 -1.47 3.89 -14.48
N VAL A 15 -0.84 2.79 -14.10
CA VAL A 15 -1.30 1.45 -14.42
C VAL A 15 -2.63 1.15 -13.72
N ASP A 16 -3.54 0.48 -14.41
CA ASP A 16 -4.80 0.04 -13.82
C ASP A 16 -4.53 -1.14 -12.88
N LEU A 17 -4.39 -0.83 -11.59
CA LEU A 17 -4.05 -1.82 -10.57
C LEU A 17 -5.14 -2.86 -10.36
N LYS A 18 -6.40 -2.48 -10.48
CA LYS A 18 -7.51 -3.44 -10.34
C LYS A 18 -7.47 -4.47 -11.45
N GLU A 19 -7.23 -4.04 -12.67
CA GLU A 19 -7.08 -4.96 -13.80
C GLU A 19 -5.88 -5.87 -13.61
N LEU A 20 -4.76 -5.31 -13.14
CA LEU A 20 -3.57 -6.11 -12.86
C LEU A 20 -3.87 -7.18 -11.81
N MET A 21 -4.54 -6.84 -10.72
CA MET A 21 -4.89 -7.81 -9.67
C MET A 21 -5.77 -8.92 -10.23
N LYS A 22 -6.73 -8.58 -11.07
CA LYS A 22 -7.60 -9.58 -11.71
C LYS A 22 -6.80 -10.54 -12.58
N LEU A 23 -5.90 -10.00 -13.42
CA LEU A 23 -5.07 -10.83 -14.27
C LEU A 23 -4.16 -11.76 -13.49
N LEU A 24 -3.55 -11.26 -12.42
CA LEU A 24 -2.68 -12.06 -11.56
C LEU A 24 -3.47 -13.16 -10.85
N GLY A 25 -4.69 -12.85 -10.42
CA GLY A 25 -5.58 -13.85 -9.83
C GLY A 25 -5.94 -14.96 -10.83
N GLU A 26 -6.19 -14.61 -12.07
CA GLU A 26 -6.46 -15.58 -13.13
C GLU A 26 -5.25 -16.48 -13.39
N LYS A 27 -4.04 -16.02 -13.10
CA LYS A 27 -2.82 -16.81 -13.22
C LYS A 27 -2.51 -17.63 -11.97
N GLY A 28 -3.39 -17.64 -10.99
CA GLY A 28 -3.23 -18.44 -9.79
C GLY A 28 -2.41 -17.80 -8.68
N ILE A 29 -2.20 -16.50 -8.73
CA ILE A 29 -1.46 -15.79 -7.71
C ILE A 29 -2.44 -15.34 -6.62
N ASP A 30 -2.26 -15.86 -5.40
CA ASP A 30 -3.17 -15.61 -4.29
C ASP A 30 -2.88 -14.34 -3.52
N SER A 31 -1.61 -13.97 -3.42
CA SER A 31 -1.21 -12.79 -2.65
C SER A 31 0.02 -12.12 -3.27
N ILE A 32 0.16 -10.82 -3.02
CA ILE A 32 1.24 -10.01 -3.55
C ILE A 32 1.73 -9.09 -2.45
N LEU A 33 3.05 -9.00 -2.31
CA LEU A 33 3.68 -8.03 -1.43
C LEU A 33 4.09 -6.82 -2.26
N LEU A 34 3.56 -5.65 -1.90
CA LEU A 34 3.89 -4.40 -2.56
C LEU A 34 4.92 -3.65 -1.73
N GLU A 35 6.10 -3.50 -2.27
CA GLU A 35 7.19 -2.76 -1.62
C GLU A 35 7.53 -1.46 -2.35
N GLY A 36 6.85 -1.18 -3.44
CA GLY A 36 7.21 -0.11 -4.35
C GLY A 36 7.14 1.29 -3.77
N GLY A 37 7.43 2.28 -4.61
CA GLY A 37 7.55 3.65 -4.19
C GLY A 37 6.28 4.27 -3.61
N SER A 38 6.41 5.46 -3.05
CA SER A 38 5.32 6.12 -2.31
C SER A 38 4.09 6.40 -3.19
N SER A 39 4.29 6.79 -4.44
CA SER A 39 3.18 7.05 -5.35
C SER A 39 2.41 5.79 -5.71
N LEU A 40 3.12 4.67 -5.90
CA LEU A 40 2.48 3.39 -6.19
C LEU A 40 1.70 2.91 -4.97
N ASN A 41 2.24 3.10 -3.78
CA ASN A 41 1.55 2.75 -2.53
C ASN A 41 0.25 3.53 -2.39
N TYR A 42 0.28 4.82 -2.69
CA TYR A 42 -0.94 5.64 -2.65
C TYR A 42 -1.96 5.14 -3.68
N SER A 43 -1.53 4.87 -4.90
CA SER A 43 -2.41 4.38 -5.96
C SER A 43 -3.06 3.05 -5.59
N ALA A 44 -2.31 2.16 -4.97
CA ALA A 44 -2.83 0.86 -4.53
C ALA A 44 -3.90 1.04 -3.44
N LEU A 45 -3.65 1.91 -2.46
CA LEU A 45 -4.62 2.20 -1.41
C LEU A 45 -5.89 2.81 -2.00
N GLN A 46 -5.73 3.76 -2.92
CA GLN A 46 -6.86 4.41 -3.56
C GLN A 46 -7.68 3.44 -4.42
N ALA A 47 -7.03 2.49 -5.06
CA ALA A 47 -7.72 1.47 -5.85
C ALA A 47 -8.47 0.45 -5.00
N GLY A 48 -8.24 0.43 -3.68
CA GLY A 48 -8.93 -0.48 -2.78
C GLY A 48 -8.46 -1.92 -2.85
N ILE A 49 -7.24 -2.16 -3.33
CA ILE A 49 -6.70 -3.51 -3.51
C ILE A 49 -5.79 -3.96 -2.37
N VAL A 50 -5.52 -3.08 -1.40
CA VAL A 50 -4.63 -3.38 -0.29
C VAL A 50 -5.45 -3.91 0.88
N SER A 51 -5.11 -5.10 1.37
CA SER A 51 -5.79 -5.70 2.51
C SER A 51 -5.03 -5.54 3.83
N LYS A 52 -3.71 -5.41 3.76
CA LYS A 52 -2.85 -5.32 4.93
C LYS A 52 -1.74 -4.31 4.71
N VAL A 53 -1.42 -3.57 5.75
CA VAL A 53 -0.26 -2.65 5.76
C VAL A 53 0.68 -3.11 6.86
N GLU A 54 1.95 -3.25 6.53
CA GLU A 54 3.00 -3.58 7.49
C GLU A 54 3.97 -2.42 7.58
N THR A 55 4.19 -1.93 8.78
CA THR A 55 5.09 -0.81 9.05
C THR A 55 6.22 -1.26 9.95
N TYR A 56 7.46 -1.09 9.50
CA TYR A 56 8.64 -1.35 10.31
C TYR A 56 9.18 -0.03 10.84
N ILE A 57 9.40 0.04 12.13
CA ILE A 57 9.95 1.22 12.78
C ILE A 57 11.30 0.85 13.39
N ALA A 58 12.36 1.42 12.83
CA ALA A 58 13.71 1.26 13.36
C ALA A 58 13.98 2.35 14.40
N PRO A 59 14.86 2.10 15.39
CA PRO A 59 15.18 3.09 16.41
C PRO A 59 16.16 4.16 15.88
N LYS A 60 15.77 4.84 14.80
CA LYS A 60 16.59 5.84 14.11
C LYS A 60 15.73 6.96 13.57
N ILE A 61 16.26 8.17 13.62
CA ILE A 61 15.59 9.34 13.06
C ILE A 61 16.57 10.04 12.14
N PHE A 62 16.24 10.08 10.85
CA PHE A 62 17.07 10.78 9.88
C PHE A 62 16.64 12.24 9.67
N GLY A 63 15.34 12.52 9.78
CA GLY A 63 14.80 13.84 9.51
C GLY A 63 14.88 14.22 8.03
N GLY A 64 14.72 15.50 7.75
CA GLY A 64 14.83 16.06 6.41
C GLY A 64 13.50 16.36 5.75
N GLU A 65 13.35 17.58 5.24
CA GLU A 65 12.11 18.00 4.58
C GLU A 65 11.86 17.26 3.28
N LEU A 66 12.94 16.90 2.57
CA LEU A 66 12.85 16.23 1.29
C LEU A 66 12.94 14.71 1.40
N ALA A 67 12.90 14.19 2.61
CA ALA A 67 12.94 12.75 2.82
C ALA A 67 11.70 12.09 2.19
N LYS A 68 11.90 10.91 1.64
CA LYS A 68 10.80 10.16 1.03
C LYS A 68 9.81 9.70 2.08
N THR A 69 8.53 9.80 1.75
CA THR A 69 7.46 9.28 2.59
C THR A 69 7.03 7.89 2.09
N PRO A 70 6.53 7.01 2.97
CA PRO A 70 6.06 5.70 2.55
C PRO A 70 4.83 5.75 1.63
N VAL A 71 3.99 6.76 1.79
CA VAL A 71 2.80 6.93 0.94
C VAL A 71 2.77 8.37 0.44
N GLY A 72 2.90 8.55 -0.86
CA GLY A 72 2.88 9.86 -1.50
C GLY A 72 1.57 10.11 -2.23
N GLY A 73 1.68 10.54 -3.48
CA GLY A 73 0.53 10.81 -4.32
C GLY A 73 -0.13 12.14 -3.99
N ILE A 74 -1.37 12.31 -4.42
CA ILE A 74 -2.13 13.54 -4.21
C ILE A 74 -2.53 13.72 -2.75
N GLY A 75 -2.77 12.61 -2.07
CA GLY A 75 -3.26 12.66 -0.70
C GLY A 75 -4.75 12.93 -0.62
N VAL A 76 -5.23 13.12 0.59
CA VAL A 76 -6.64 13.45 0.86
C VAL A 76 -6.70 14.80 1.53
N GLU A 77 -7.78 15.55 1.29
CA GLU A 77 -7.91 16.90 1.82
C GLU A 77 -8.48 16.93 3.23
N GLU A 78 -9.34 15.96 3.57
CA GLU A 78 -10.02 15.95 4.85
C GLU A 78 -9.71 14.66 5.62
N PRO A 79 -9.64 14.72 6.95
CA PRO A 79 -9.38 13.51 7.76
C PRO A 79 -10.38 12.38 7.51
N GLY A 80 -11.64 12.71 7.23
CA GLY A 80 -12.66 11.70 6.95
C GLY A 80 -12.43 10.91 5.66
N GLN A 81 -11.56 11.40 4.79
CA GLN A 81 -11.22 10.75 3.52
C GLN A 81 -9.99 9.85 3.64
N ALA A 82 -9.36 9.82 4.79
CA ALA A 82 -8.14 9.04 5.00
C ALA A 82 -8.41 7.54 4.83
N PHE A 83 -7.34 6.81 4.56
CA PHE A 83 -7.40 5.35 4.57
C PHE A 83 -7.31 4.87 6.01
N PHE A 84 -8.34 4.18 6.49
CA PHE A 84 -8.40 3.76 7.88
C PHE A 84 -7.83 2.36 8.06
N LEU A 85 -7.09 2.19 9.16
CA LEU A 85 -6.45 0.93 9.52
C LEU A 85 -7.08 0.40 10.80
N LYS A 86 -7.16 -0.92 10.91
CA LYS A 86 -7.77 -1.55 12.08
C LYS A 86 -6.99 -2.79 12.50
N ASN A 87 -7.31 -3.27 13.69
CA ASN A 87 -6.76 -4.52 14.24
C ASN A 87 -5.22 -4.56 14.24
N PRO A 88 -4.56 -3.63 14.92
CA PRO A 88 -3.11 -3.59 14.93
C PRO A 88 -2.53 -4.80 15.66
N LYS A 89 -1.48 -5.37 15.08
CA LYS A 89 -0.67 -6.39 15.72
C LYS A 89 0.75 -5.85 15.79
N ILE A 90 1.28 -5.74 16.98
CA ILE A 90 2.60 -5.17 17.24
C ILE A 90 3.55 -6.28 17.62
N THR A 91 4.66 -6.38 16.91
CA THR A 91 5.69 -7.39 17.16
C THR A 91 7.04 -6.68 17.24
N GLN A 92 7.83 -7.01 18.25
CA GLN A 92 9.20 -6.53 18.34
C GLN A 92 10.11 -7.54 17.66
N ILE A 93 10.91 -7.07 16.70
CA ILE A 93 11.86 -7.88 15.96
C ILE A 93 13.24 -7.29 16.23
N GLU A 94 14.01 -7.90 17.14
CA GLU A 94 15.29 -7.36 17.62
C GLU A 94 15.09 -5.95 18.14
N GLN A 95 15.62 -4.94 17.46
CA GLN A 95 15.49 -3.55 17.87
C GLN A 95 14.36 -2.82 17.15
N ASP A 96 13.79 -3.45 16.13
CA ASP A 96 12.75 -2.86 15.31
C ASP A 96 11.36 -3.25 15.82
N ILE A 97 10.38 -2.45 15.45
CA ILE A 97 8.98 -2.73 15.75
C ILE A 97 8.23 -2.91 14.45
N LEU A 98 7.52 -4.03 14.33
CA LEU A 98 6.63 -4.28 13.21
C LEU A 98 5.20 -4.05 13.66
N ILE A 99 4.47 -3.23 12.94
CA ILE A 99 3.04 -3.04 13.16
C ILE A 99 2.32 -3.53 11.92
N GLU A 100 1.46 -4.52 12.09
CA GLU A 100 0.61 -5.04 11.02
C GLU A 100 -0.81 -4.53 11.22
N TRP A 101 -1.37 -3.97 10.16
CA TRP A 101 -2.72 -3.43 10.18
C TRP A 101 -3.55 -4.06 9.07
N GLU A 102 -4.83 -4.25 9.33
CA GLU A 102 -5.78 -4.52 8.27
C GLU A 102 -6.29 -3.20 7.71
N VAL A 103 -6.44 -3.10 6.41
CA VAL A 103 -7.01 -1.91 5.81
C VAL A 103 -8.52 -1.97 5.99
N GLY A 104 -9.04 -0.97 6.68
CA GLY A 104 -10.47 -0.82 6.83
C GLY A 104 -11.07 -0.37 5.52
N THR A 105 -12.37 -0.57 5.40
CA THR A 105 -13.08 0.02 4.29
C THR A 105 -13.13 1.52 4.49
N CYS A 106 -13.51 2.28 3.48
CA CYS A 106 -13.49 3.73 3.59
C CYS A 106 -14.39 4.24 4.72
N SER A 107 -14.21 5.52 5.09
CA SER A 107 -14.90 6.14 6.22
C SER A 107 -16.42 5.95 6.25
N ARG A 108 -17.05 5.71 5.13
CA ARG A 108 -18.51 5.52 5.06
C ARG A 108 -18.98 4.17 5.57
N GLU A 109 -18.10 3.31 5.99
CA GLU A 109 -18.46 2.02 6.58
C GLU A 109 -18.40 2.01 8.09
N SER A 110 -18.23 3.14 8.66
CA SER A 110 -18.16 3.24 10.13
C SER A 110 -19.36 2.61 10.82
#